data_d1e786990aede51695c08afad68af703
#
_entry.id   d1e786990aede51695c08afad68af703
#
_cell.length_a   1.000
_cell.length_b   1.000
_cell.length_c   1.000
_cell.angle_alpha   90.00
_cell.angle_beta   90.00
_cell.angle_gamma   90.00
#
_symmetry.space_group_name_H-M   'P 1'
#
loop_
_entity.id
_entity.type
_entity.pdbx_description
1 polymer ?
#
loop_
_entity_poly.entity_id
_entity_poly.type
_entity_poly.pdbx_seq_one_letter_code
_entity_poly.pdbx_strand_id
1 'polypeptide(L)'
;MVLSRHVTADKVLKEAREHHDKHNSHRGRAPISELLGRDEPGQLQAHPLSDRYETEPIAKYKLSSQGMPDKEAYDLVTKELSLDGNPLLNLASFVHTRMDEYADRIMHENRAKNLIDSDEYPATTLIHSRLISQLAHLWHADDQKEDATGTATTGSSEAIQLAGLAMKKRWQARRKAEGKSFKEPGPNIIMGANAQVALEKFARYFDVEARMVPVDESTKYVMDPKRAIEMVDENTIGIFVILGSTYTGTYEDVGEMARLLDEYQAKTGIDIPIHVDGASGALYAPFATPSLIWDFRIPRVVSINTSGHKWGKTYVGCGFVIWRDKQHLPKELVFELHYLGSVEYSFSLNFSRPAAPILAQYYSFLQRGFAGYRKISLSDAKNARLLARALERSKYYHVTSEIHHLKDPKDQSLVDRAKQTVGALDDIELYVPALPVVAFHFTKEFKREYPRIKQASIQHLLREHEWIVPNYELPPNAEDMEVLRVVIREGFSEDMVERLFTDLINVTEQLMDEHKAEAPNPGEGSGRNVSEEKKEKDQGKQVGKKLTNVAERLAASHGEGTRPIGHDGPC
;
A
#
# COMPACT_ATOMS: atom_id res chain seq x y z
N MET A 1 -6.09 9.37 -9.97
CA MET A 1 -6.85 9.74 -8.74
C MET A 1 -5.83 10.07 -7.67
N VAL A 2 -5.87 11.27 -7.09
CA VAL A 2 -4.97 11.63 -5.99
C VAL A 2 -5.17 10.62 -4.87
N LEU A 3 -4.10 10.05 -4.31
CA LEU A 3 -4.18 9.07 -3.20
C LEU A 3 -4.91 9.63 -1.97
N SER A 4 -4.97 10.96 -1.84
CA SER A 4 -5.84 11.60 -0.87
C SER A 4 -6.55 12.80 -1.47
N ARG A 5 -7.88 12.88 -1.32
CA ARG A 5 -8.66 14.10 -1.60
C ARG A 5 -9.20 14.67 -0.30
N HIS A 6 -9.16 15.99 -0.18
CA HIS A 6 -9.80 16.65 0.95
C HIS A 6 -11.32 16.47 0.84
N VAL A 7 -11.91 15.70 1.75
CA VAL A 7 -13.35 15.43 1.78
C VAL A 7 -13.90 16.01 3.07
N THR A 8 -14.98 16.79 2.98
CA THR A 8 -15.66 17.32 4.17
C THR A 8 -16.46 16.21 4.87
N ALA A 9 -16.62 16.29 6.17
CA ALA A 9 -17.44 15.34 6.93
C ALA A 9 -18.86 15.20 6.37
N ASP A 10 -19.46 16.30 5.91
CA ASP A 10 -20.78 16.29 5.27
C ASP A 10 -20.80 15.48 3.97
N LYS A 11 -19.72 15.54 3.18
CA LYS A 11 -19.61 14.74 1.95
C LYS A 11 -19.48 13.26 2.28
N VAL A 12 -18.66 12.89 3.29
CA VAL A 12 -18.51 11.52 3.76
C VAL A 12 -19.84 10.97 4.26
N LEU A 13 -20.57 11.74 5.07
CA LEU A 13 -21.88 11.33 5.58
C LEU A 13 -22.93 11.22 4.47
N LYS A 14 -22.90 12.12 3.49
CA LYS A 14 -23.79 12.08 2.34
C LYS A 14 -23.52 10.85 1.48
N GLU A 15 -22.26 10.59 1.13
CA GLU A 15 -21.86 9.42 0.34
C GLU A 15 -22.16 8.12 1.10
N ALA A 16 -21.92 8.07 2.42
CA ALA A 16 -22.28 6.92 3.24
C ALA A 16 -23.81 6.69 3.27
N ARG A 17 -24.62 7.76 3.33
CA ARG A 17 -26.09 7.66 3.24
C ARG A 17 -26.53 7.22 1.86
N GLU A 18 -25.98 7.80 0.80
CA GLU A 18 -26.29 7.42 -0.57
C GLU A 18 -25.90 5.96 -0.86
N HIS A 19 -24.78 5.48 -0.32
CA HIS A 19 -24.37 4.09 -0.40
C HIS A 19 -25.33 3.17 0.39
N HIS A 20 -25.71 3.59 1.60
CA HIS A 20 -26.73 2.89 2.39
C HIS A 20 -28.08 2.86 1.69
N ASP A 21 -28.50 3.97 1.09
CA ASP A 21 -29.78 4.10 0.38
C ASP A 21 -29.76 3.33 -0.95
N LYS A 22 -28.65 3.31 -1.68
CA LYS A 22 -28.46 2.44 -2.87
C LYS A 22 -28.52 0.96 -2.50
N HIS A 23 -27.89 0.55 -1.41
CA HIS A 23 -27.99 -0.82 -0.90
C HIS A 23 -29.41 -1.14 -0.41
N ASN A 24 -30.13 -0.16 0.14
CA ASN A 24 -31.53 -0.30 0.52
C ASN A 24 -32.49 -0.15 -0.68
N SER A 25 -32.16 0.59 -1.73
CA SER A 25 -32.99 0.72 -2.94
C SER A 25 -32.98 -0.55 -3.80
N HIS A 26 -31.97 -1.40 -3.70
CA HIS A 26 -32.10 -2.79 -4.16
C HIS A 26 -33.05 -3.63 -3.30
N ARG A 27 -33.43 -3.15 -2.10
CA ARG A 27 -34.54 -3.67 -1.30
C ARG A 27 -35.92 -3.15 -1.75
N GLY A 28 -35.98 -2.16 -2.66
CA GLY A 28 -37.22 -1.74 -3.33
C GLY A 28 -37.71 -2.72 -4.41
N ARG A 29 -37.01 -3.81 -4.65
CA ARG A 29 -37.62 -5.02 -5.18
C ARG A 29 -38.34 -5.67 -4.00
N ALA A 30 -39.66 -5.70 -4.09
CA ALA A 30 -40.50 -6.46 -3.18
C ALA A 30 -39.82 -7.79 -2.82
N PRO A 31 -39.78 -8.19 -1.54
CA PRO A 31 -39.26 -9.48 -1.15
C PRO A 31 -39.79 -10.53 -2.10
N ILE A 32 -39.04 -11.56 -2.43
CA ILE A 32 -39.50 -12.65 -3.32
C ILE A 32 -40.87 -13.18 -2.86
N SER A 33 -41.15 -13.12 -1.55
CA SER A 33 -42.47 -13.41 -0.96
C SER A 33 -43.59 -12.49 -1.45
N GLU A 34 -43.32 -11.18 -1.66
CA GLU A 34 -44.28 -10.23 -2.24
C GLU A 34 -44.47 -10.44 -3.74
N LEU A 35 -43.35 -10.70 -4.47
CA LEU A 35 -43.37 -11.04 -5.90
C LEU A 35 -44.10 -12.37 -6.17
N LEU A 36 -44.13 -13.26 -5.20
CA LEU A 36 -44.82 -14.54 -5.26
C LEU A 36 -46.25 -14.47 -4.72
N GLY A 37 -46.79 -13.26 -4.42
CA GLY A 37 -48.16 -13.06 -3.97
C GLY A 37 -48.49 -13.72 -2.61
N ARG A 38 -47.48 -13.83 -1.74
CA ARG A 38 -47.64 -14.32 -0.38
C ARG A 38 -47.89 -13.12 0.55
N ASP A 39 -49.17 -12.82 0.76
CA ASP A 39 -49.64 -11.64 1.52
C ASP A 39 -49.50 -11.74 3.04
N GLU A 40 -48.88 -12.79 3.56
CA GLU A 40 -48.63 -12.87 5.00
C GLU A 40 -47.16 -13.19 5.30
N PRO A 41 -46.55 -12.57 6.33
CA PRO A 41 -45.35 -13.10 6.96
C PRO A 41 -45.76 -14.34 7.78
N GLY A 42 -46.43 -15.25 7.14
CA GLY A 42 -46.88 -16.49 7.71
C GLY A 42 -45.81 -17.53 7.53
N GLN A 43 -45.33 -17.99 8.63
CA GLN A 43 -44.93 -19.36 8.85
C GLN A 43 -44.54 -20.09 7.55
N LEU A 44 -43.37 -19.76 7.00
CA LEU A 44 -42.59 -20.79 6.36
C LEU A 44 -42.42 -21.86 7.44
N GLN A 45 -43.27 -22.92 7.38
CA GLN A 45 -43.07 -24.08 8.21
C GLN A 45 -41.64 -24.52 7.93
N ALA A 46 -40.76 -24.25 8.89
CA ALA A 46 -39.36 -24.66 8.81
C ALA A 46 -39.39 -26.15 8.50
N HIS A 47 -38.85 -26.54 7.37
CA HIS A 47 -38.68 -27.96 7.08
C HIS A 47 -37.95 -28.56 8.28
N PRO A 48 -38.36 -29.73 8.83
CA PRO A 48 -37.75 -30.32 10.02
C PRO A 48 -36.24 -30.49 9.93
N LEU A 49 -35.66 -30.33 8.74
CA LEU A 49 -34.23 -30.43 8.41
C LEU A 49 -33.59 -29.10 8.01
N SER A 50 -34.36 -27.99 8.00
CA SER A 50 -33.77 -26.66 7.71
C SER A 50 -33.53 -25.90 9.00
N ASP A 51 -32.37 -25.31 9.11
CA ASP A 51 -32.02 -24.46 10.23
C ASP A 51 -32.88 -23.18 10.22
N ARG A 52 -33.29 -22.72 11.40
CA ARG A 52 -34.04 -21.47 11.59
C ARG A 52 -33.37 -20.29 10.86
N TYR A 53 -32.05 -20.24 10.86
CA TYR A 53 -31.28 -19.14 10.29
C TYR A 53 -31.11 -19.23 8.77
N GLU A 54 -31.48 -20.32 8.14
CA GLU A 54 -31.59 -20.43 6.68
C GLU A 54 -32.87 -19.79 6.14
N THR A 55 -33.89 -19.67 6.98
CA THR A 55 -35.25 -19.21 6.59
C THR A 55 -35.60 -17.83 7.13
N GLU A 56 -35.02 -17.36 8.22
CA GLU A 56 -35.29 -16.06 8.82
C GLU A 56 -34.30 -14.98 8.39
N PRO A 57 -34.76 -13.76 8.04
CA PRO A 57 -33.87 -12.65 7.74
C PRO A 57 -33.05 -12.24 8.97
N ILE A 58 -31.72 -12.19 8.84
CA ILE A 58 -30.85 -11.74 9.92
C ILE A 58 -30.80 -10.22 9.92
N ALA A 59 -30.90 -9.63 11.10
CA ALA A 59 -30.76 -8.19 11.28
C ALA A 59 -29.30 -7.76 11.02
N LYS A 60 -29.04 -7.17 9.84
CA LYS A 60 -27.68 -6.77 9.41
C LYS A 60 -27.18 -5.49 10.09
N TYR A 61 -28.08 -4.57 10.46
CA TYR A 61 -27.75 -3.21 10.93
C TYR A 61 -28.13 -2.93 12.38
N LYS A 62 -28.70 -3.91 13.06
CA LYS A 62 -29.06 -3.82 14.48
C LYS A 62 -28.53 -5.04 15.19
N LEU A 63 -28.04 -4.83 16.40
CA LEU A 63 -27.76 -5.96 17.27
C LEU A 63 -29.04 -6.74 17.52
N SER A 64 -29.03 -8.02 17.26
CA SER A 64 -30.18 -8.88 17.57
C SER A 64 -30.42 -8.93 19.07
N SER A 65 -31.68 -8.98 19.48
CA SER A 65 -32.05 -9.15 20.90
C SER A 65 -31.69 -10.52 21.45
N GLN A 66 -31.50 -11.48 20.58
CA GLN A 66 -31.09 -12.85 20.92
C GLN A 66 -29.87 -13.25 20.09
N GLY A 67 -28.97 -14.02 20.70
CA GLY A 67 -27.83 -14.63 19.99
C GLY A 67 -28.29 -15.81 19.14
N MET A 68 -27.34 -16.39 18.42
CA MET A 68 -27.49 -17.63 17.67
C MET A 68 -26.40 -18.62 18.11
N PRO A 69 -26.56 -19.92 17.84
CA PRO A 69 -25.52 -20.92 18.12
C PRO A 69 -24.19 -20.60 17.44
N ASP A 70 -23.08 -20.93 18.09
CA ASP A 70 -21.72 -20.58 17.66
C ASP A 70 -21.41 -21.05 16.24
N LYS A 71 -21.83 -22.28 15.89
CA LYS A 71 -21.59 -22.85 14.56
C LYS A 71 -22.32 -22.08 13.47
N GLU A 72 -23.55 -21.69 13.71
CA GLU A 72 -24.38 -20.94 12.75
C GLU A 72 -23.83 -19.53 12.55
N ALA A 73 -23.40 -18.86 13.63
CA ALA A 73 -22.71 -17.58 13.55
C ALA A 73 -21.44 -17.69 12.71
N TYR A 74 -20.64 -18.75 12.94
CA TYR A 74 -19.43 -19.02 12.17
C TYR A 74 -19.75 -19.25 10.68
N ASP A 75 -20.73 -20.10 10.38
CA ASP A 75 -21.10 -20.43 8.99
C ASP A 75 -21.61 -19.20 8.23
N LEU A 76 -22.36 -18.31 8.89
CA LEU A 76 -22.83 -17.05 8.30
C LEU A 76 -21.66 -16.11 7.96
N VAL A 77 -20.76 -15.88 8.91
CA VAL A 77 -19.61 -15.03 8.68
C VAL A 77 -18.74 -15.61 7.56
N THR A 78 -18.50 -16.93 7.57
CA THR A 78 -17.69 -17.61 6.55
C THR A 78 -18.32 -17.54 5.16
N LYS A 79 -19.66 -17.67 5.07
CA LYS A 79 -20.38 -17.50 3.78
C LYS A 79 -20.22 -16.09 3.22
N GLU A 80 -20.29 -15.05 4.06
CA GLU A 80 -20.05 -13.67 3.59
C GLU A 80 -18.59 -13.46 3.15
N LEU A 81 -17.63 -13.95 3.93
CA LEU A 81 -16.20 -13.87 3.61
C LEU A 81 -15.81 -14.66 2.35
N SER A 82 -16.60 -15.65 1.93
CA SER A 82 -16.36 -16.39 0.67
C SER A 82 -16.52 -15.53 -0.59
N LEU A 83 -17.10 -14.33 -0.46
CA LEU A 83 -17.18 -13.34 -1.54
C LEU A 83 -15.91 -12.52 -1.70
N ASP A 84 -14.99 -12.58 -0.74
CA ASP A 84 -13.71 -11.88 -0.82
C ASP A 84 -12.78 -12.54 -1.85
N GLY A 85 -11.91 -11.72 -2.46
CA GLY A 85 -10.88 -12.22 -3.35
C GLY A 85 -9.80 -13.02 -2.61
N ASN A 86 -9.10 -13.89 -3.34
CA ASN A 86 -7.98 -14.66 -2.80
C ASN A 86 -6.79 -13.73 -2.47
N PRO A 87 -6.31 -13.65 -1.21
CA PRO A 87 -5.18 -12.80 -0.83
C PRO A 87 -3.89 -13.07 -1.61
N LEU A 88 -3.65 -14.31 -2.08
CA LEU A 88 -2.46 -14.66 -2.88
C LEU A 88 -2.51 -14.02 -4.28
N LEU A 89 -3.70 -13.85 -4.84
CA LEU A 89 -3.93 -13.24 -6.16
C LEU A 89 -4.17 -11.73 -6.07
N ASN A 90 -4.20 -11.17 -4.85
CA ASN A 90 -4.28 -9.73 -4.65
C ASN A 90 -2.90 -9.08 -4.83
N LEU A 91 -2.60 -8.68 -6.06
CA LEU A 91 -1.33 -8.03 -6.43
C LEU A 91 -1.37 -6.50 -6.22
N ALA A 92 -2.50 -5.97 -5.76
CA ALA A 92 -2.64 -4.57 -5.37
C ALA A 92 -2.00 -4.27 -4.02
N SER A 93 -2.01 -5.25 -3.11
CA SER A 93 -1.57 -5.07 -1.73
C SER A 93 -0.08 -5.36 -1.54
N PHE A 94 0.57 -4.55 -0.70
CA PHE A 94 1.93 -4.79 -0.20
C PHE A 94 1.95 -5.75 0.98
N VAL A 95 0.79 -6.06 1.56
CA VAL A 95 0.65 -6.89 2.77
C VAL A 95 1.06 -8.32 2.49
N HIS A 96 1.82 -8.90 3.40
CA HIS A 96 2.19 -10.32 3.36
C HIS A 96 0.96 -11.20 3.60
N THR A 97 0.85 -12.32 2.89
CA THR A 97 -0.40 -13.10 2.80
C THR A 97 -0.32 -14.46 3.47
N ARG A 98 0.88 -14.94 3.78
CA ARG A 98 1.04 -16.28 4.37
C ARG A 98 2.25 -16.34 5.28
N MET A 99 2.07 -16.87 6.47
CA MET A 99 3.15 -17.28 7.36
C MET A 99 3.19 -18.82 7.45
N ASP A 100 4.24 -19.39 8.04
CA ASP A 100 4.32 -20.82 8.27
C ASP A 100 3.49 -21.25 9.50
N GLU A 101 3.26 -22.55 9.64
CA GLU A 101 2.43 -23.13 10.69
C GLU A 101 2.88 -22.72 12.11
N TYR A 102 4.18 -22.64 12.36
CA TYR A 102 4.67 -22.28 13.69
C TYR A 102 4.46 -20.81 14.02
N ALA A 103 4.56 -19.93 13.01
CA ALA A 103 4.23 -18.53 13.19
C ALA A 103 2.73 -18.35 13.47
N ASP A 104 1.85 -19.04 12.72
CA ASP A 104 0.41 -19.03 12.95
C ASP A 104 0.09 -19.55 14.35
N ARG A 105 0.76 -20.60 14.80
CA ARG A 105 0.61 -21.16 16.13
C ARG A 105 1.06 -20.17 17.23
N ILE A 106 2.22 -19.52 17.07
CA ILE A 106 2.68 -18.48 18.00
C ILE A 106 1.64 -17.36 18.11
N MET A 107 1.11 -16.88 16.99
CA MET A 107 0.09 -15.84 16.99
C MET A 107 -1.19 -16.30 17.68
N HIS A 108 -1.66 -17.50 17.39
CA HIS A 108 -2.87 -18.05 17.99
C HIS A 108 -2.74 -18.22 19.51
N GLU A 109 -1.62 -18.78 19.99
CA GLU A 109 -1.38 -19.04 21.42
C GLU A 109 -1.17 -17.74 22.23
N ASN A 110 -0.75 -16.65 21.57
CA ASN A 110 -0.44 -15.37 22.24
C ASN A 110 -1.42 -14.23 21.89
N ARG A 111 -2.56 -14.52 21.24
CA ARG A 111 -3.55 -13.50 20.82
C ARG A 111 -4.18 -12.72 21.97
N ALA A 112 -4.16 -13.25 23.19
CA ALA A 112 -4.70 -12.61 24.38
C ALA A 112 -3.72 -11.65 25.07
N LYS A 113 -2.44 -11.60 24.63
CA LYS A 113 -1.44 -10.75 25.26
C LYS A 113 -1.49 -9.33 24.71
N ASN A 114 -1.56 -8.37 25.62
CA ASN A 114 -1.47 -6.95 25.33
C ASN A 114 0.00 -6.50 25.47
N LEU A 115 0.54 -5.80 24.48
CA LEU A 115 1.96 -5.41 24.44
C LEU A 115 2.33 -4.36 25.52
N ILE A 116 1.35 -3.63 26.05
CA ILE A 116 1.60 -2.62 27.10
C ILE A 116 1.73 -3.24 28.50
N ASP A 117 1.22 -4.47 28.71
CA ASP A 117 1.19 -5.11 30.04
C ASP A 117 2.53 -5.78 30.31
N SER A 118 3.56 -4.98 30.60
CA SER A 118 4.95 -5.46 30.69
C SER A 118 5.24 -6.22 31.99
N ASP A 119 4.52 -5.93 33.06
CA ASP A 119 4.63 -6.65 34.33
C ASP A 119 4.05 -8.07 34.23
N GLU A 120 2.89 -8.19 33.57
CA GLU A 120 2.22 -9.48 33.36
C GLU A 120 2.93 -10.33 32.28
N TYR A 121 3.55 -9.66 31.27
CA TYR A 121 4.19 -10.35 30.15
C TYR A 121 5.67 -9.97 29.95
N PRO A 122 6.55 -10.13 30.97
CA PRO A 122 7.94 -9.67 30.91
C PRO A 122 8.75 -10.33 29.78
N ALA A 123 8.46 -11.58 29.44
CA ALA A 123 9.10 -12.25 28.31
C ALA A 123 8.72 -11.62 26.95
N THR A 124 7.47 -11.17 26.81
CA THR A 124 6.99 -10.46 25.61
C THR A 124 7.69 -9.11 25.49
N THR A 125 7.82 -8.37 26.58
CA THR A 125 8.53 -7.10 26.64
C THR A 125 10.01 -7.27 26.28
N LEU A 126 10.66 -8.32 26.80
CA LEU A 126 12.05 -8.63 26.45
C LEU A 126 12.21 -8.96 24.95
N ILE A 127 11.28 -9.73 24.36
CA ILE A 127 11.27 -10.04 22.93
C ILE A 127 11.09 -8.77 22.11
N HIS A 128 10.17 -7.89 22.51
CA HIS A 128 9.98 -6.59 21.88
C HIS A 128 11.27 -5.76 21.89
N SER A 129 11.92 -5.62 23.03
CA SER A 129 13.19 -4.88 23.16
C SER A 129 14.29 -5.47 22.25
N ARG A 130 14.43 -6.81 22.24
CA ARG A 130 15.37 -7.48 21.33
C ARG A 130 15.08 -7.22 19.86
N LEU A 131 13.81 -7.22 19.48
CA LEU A 131 13.40 -6.94 18.09
C LEU A 131 13.73 -5.50 17.69
N ILE A 132 13.49 -4.52 18.58
CA ILE A 132 13.88 -3.12 18.37
C ILE A 132 15.41 -3.01 18.18
N SER A 133 16.20 -3.69 19.01
CA SER A 133 17.66 -3.70 18.89
C SER A 133 18.13 -4.39 17.59
N GLN A 134 17.47 -5.46 17.15
CA GLN A 134 17.77 -6.13 15.87
C GLN A 134 17.50 -5.20 14.67
N LEU A 135 16.42 -4.43 14.70
CA LEU A 135 16.10 -3.44 13.65
C LEU A 135 17.11 -2.28 13.65
N ALA A 136 17.44 -1.75 14.82
CA ALA A 136 18.43 -0.70 14.96
C ALA A 136 19.80 -1.13 14.41
N HIS A 137 20.23 -2.34 14.74
CA HIS A 137 21.47 -2.92 14.21
C HIS A 137 21.39 -3.15 12.69
N LEU A 138 20.27 -3.67 12.17
CA LEU A 138 20.07 -3.86 10.73
C LEU A 138 20.18 -2.55 9.94
N TRP A 139 19.82 -1.42 10.55
CA TRP A 139 19.88 -0.08 9.96
C TRP A 139 21.08 0.74 10.45
N HIS A 140 22.11 0.08 11.01
CA HIS A 140 23.39 0.69 11.41
C HIS A 140 23.28 1.80 12.47
N ALA A 141 22.41 1.62 13.46
CA ALA A 141 22.40 2.45 14.67
C ALA A 141 23.40 1.89 15.70
N ASP A 142 24.69 1.92 15.38
CA ASP A 142 25.75 1.16 16.06
C ASP A 142 26.01 1.59 17.50
N ASP A 143 25.63 2.80 17.89
CA ASP A 143 25.81 3.33 19.25
C ASP A 143 24.79 2.78 20.26
N GLN A 144 23.79 2.02 19.77
CA GLN A 144 22.67 1.51 20.56
C GLN A 144 22.71 -0.02 20.74
N LYS A 145 23.74 -0.52 21.42
CA LYS A 145 23.99 -2.00 21.48
C LYS A 145 22.89 -2.82 22.15
N GLU A 146 22.30 -2.35 23.25
CA GLU A 146 21.30 -3.12 24.02
C GLU A 146 19.99 -2.36 24.29
N ASP A 147 20.03 -1.01 24.23
CA ASP A 147 18.92 -0.11 24.55
C ASP A 147 18.54 0.77 23.35
N ALA A 148 18.28 0.17 22.21
CA ALA A 148 17.87 0.92 21.02
C ALA A 148 16.58 1.70 21.28
N THR A 149 16.54 2.94 20.80
CA THR A 149 15.40 3.84 20.96
C THR A 149 14.38 3.59 19.85
N GLY A 150 13.30 2.94 20.19
CA GLY A 150 12.25 2.59 19.23
C GLY A 150 11.07 1.90 19.87
N THR A 151 10.04 1.67 19.10
CA THR A 151 8.86 0.92 19.53
C THR A 151 8.16 0.23 18.37
N ALA A 152 7.49 -0.88 18.70
CA ALA A 152 6.51 -1.48 17.83
C ALA A 152 5.25 -0.60 17.75
N THR A 153 4.62 -0.60 16.60
CA THR A 153 3.38 0.12 16.29
C THR A 153 2.41 -0.83 15.57
N THR A 154 1.19 -0.42 15.39
CA THR A 154 0.18 -1.19 14.63
C THR A 154 0.43 -1.18 13.12
N GLY A 155 1.37 -0.36 12.66
CA GLY A 155 1.80 -0.22 11.27
C GLY A 155 2.59 1.07 11.07
N SER A 156 3.13 1.27 9.87
CA SER A 156 3.90 2.47 9.52
C SER A 156 3.14 3.77 9.72
N SER A 157 1.82 3.79 9.58
CA SER A 157 1.05 5.02 9.77
C SER A 157 1.21 5.60 11.18
N GLU A 158 1.16 4.76 12.22
CA GLU A 158 1.44 5.18 13.60
C GLU A 158 2.92 5.55 13.77
N ALA A 159 3.82 4.78 13.19
CA ALA A 159 5.27 5.00 13.25
C ALA A 159 5.67 6.36 12.65
N ILE A 160 5.12 6.72 11.49
CA ILE A 160 5.30 8.02 10.83
C ILE A 160 4.80 9.17 11.71
N GLN A 161 3.61 9.01 12.31
CA GLN A 161 3.04 10.03 13.18
C GLN A 161 3.91 10.28 14.41
N LEU A 162 4.46 9.22 15.03
CA LEU A 162 5.40 9.33 16.14
C LEU A 162 6.71 10.02 15.75
N ALA A 163 7.28 9.65 14.60
CA ALA A 163 8.51 10.26 14.10
C ALA A 163 8.32 11.75 13.79
N GLY A 164 7.26 12.09 13.06
CA GLY A 164 6.93 13.47 12.72
C GLY A 164 6.62 14.31 13.96
N LEU A 165 5.91 13.73 14.94
CA LEU A 165 5.62 14.39 16.21
C LEU A 165 6.91 14.67 17.01
N ALA A 166 7.85 13.73 17.04
CA ALA A 166 9.15 13.92 17.66
C ALA A 166 9.93 15.08 16.98
N MET A 167 9.94 15.14 15.64
CA MET A 167 10.55 16.24 14.89
C MET A 167 9.88 17.57 15.20
N LYS A 168 8.54 17.63 15.22
CA LYS A 168 7.78 18.85 15.60
C LYS A 168 8.14 19.33 16.99
N LYS A 169 8.17 18.43 17.97
CA LYS A 169 8.50 18.77 19.37
C LYS A 169 9.94 19.28 19.52
N ARG A 170 10.89 18.68 18.84
CA ARG A 170 12.27 19.17 18.80
C ARG A 170 12.37 20.57 18.18
N TRP A 171 11.69 20.80 17.07
CA TRP A 171 11.60 22.14 16.46
C TRP A 171 10.98 23.15 17.42
N GLN A 172 9.88 22.82 18.10
CA GLN A 172 9.26 23.70 19.10
C GLN A 172 10.21 24.01 20.25
N ALA A 173 10.94 23.03 20.77
CA ALA A 173 11.92 23.22 21.83
C ALA A 173 13.06 24.15 21.39
N ARG A 174 13.59 23.99 20.16
CA ARG A 174 14.60 24.87 19.57
C ARG A 174 14.09 26.30 19.45
N ARG A 175 12.91 26.51 18.86
CA ARG A 175 12.29 27.85 18.72
C ARG A 175 12.10 28.54 20.06
N LYS A 176 11.63 27.78 21.06
CA LYS A 176 11.48 28.29 22.43
C LYS A 176 12.81 28.70 23.05
N ALA A 177 13.87 27.92 22.89
CA ALA A 177 15.21 28.24 23.39
C ALA A 177 15.81 29.50 22.72
N GLU A 178 15.45 29.74 21.44
CA GLU A 178 15.84 30.94 20.69
C GLU A 178 14.94 32.17 20.99
N GLY A 179 13.92 32.02 21.84
CA GLY A 179 12.96 33.09 22.12
C GLY A 179 12.02 33.43 20.95
N LYS A 180 11.91 32.55 19.96
CA LYS A 180 11.09 32.73 18.77
C LYS A 180 9.71 32.10 18.92
N SER A 181 8.71 32.60 18.18
CA SER A 181 7.39 32.00 18.10
C SER A 181 7.48 30.60 17.47
N PHE A 182 6.66 29.67 17.96
CA PHE A 182 6.44 28.34 17.39
C PHE A 182 4.96 28.10 17.02
N LYS A 183 4.15 29.19 17.03
CA LYS A 183 2.74 29.18 16.64
C LYS A 183 2.55 29.85 15.29
N GLU A 184 3.14 31.03 15.11
CA GLU A 184 3.03 31.85 13.90
C GLU A 184 4.40 32.40 13.49
N PRO A 185 4.87 32.11 12.27
CA PRO A 185 4.35 31.09 11.37
C PRO A 185 4.52 29.68 11.97
N GLY A 186 3.60 28.77 11.62
CA GLY A 186 3.61 27.39 12.10
C GLY A 186 4.70 26.53 11.48
N PRO A 187 4.85 25.28 11.95
CA PRO A 187 5.81 24.33 11.38
C PRO A 187 5.37 23.82 10.00
N ASN A 188 6.34 23.53 9.15
CA ASN A 188 6.11 22.82 7.89
C ASN A 188 6.97 21.58 7.79
N ILE A 189 6.56 20.65 6.93
CA ILE A 189 7.31 19.44 6.58
C ILE A 189 7.29 19.24 5.08
N ILE A 190 8.39 18.76 4.53
CA ILE A 190 8.54 18.55 3.09
C ILE A 190 8.41 17.07 2.77
N MET A 191 7.68 16.74 1.71
CA MET A 191 7.52 15.39 1.18
C MET A 191 7.19 15.43 -0.31
N GLY A 192 7.47 14.37 -1.05
CA GLY A 192 7.08 14.27 -2.45
C GLY A 192 5.57 14.16 -2.65
N ALA A 193 5.06 14.61 -3.80
CA ALA A 193 3.65 14.42 -4.17
C ALA A 193 3.26 12.93 -4.31
N ASN A 194 4.25 12.03 -4.41
CA ASN A 194 4.09 10.58 -4.34
C ASN A 194 3.93 10.04 -2.91
N ALA A 195 3.81 10.92 -1.91
CA ALA A 195 3.65 10.52 -0.51
C ALA A 195 2.39 9.68 -0.29
N GLN A 196 2.54 8.64 0.52
CA GLN A 196 1.41 7.86 0.98
C GLN A 196 0.58 8.68 1.99
N VAL A 197 -0.72 8.47 2.02
CA VAL A 197 -1.66 9.24 2.85
C VAL A 197 -1.28 9.34 4.33
N ALA A 198 -0.51 8.39 4.87
CA ALA A 198 -0.05 8.42 6.26
C ALA A 198 0.82 9.66 6.57
N LEU A 199 1.63 10.10 5.59
CA LEU A 199 2.46 11.30 5.73
C LEU A 199 1.61 12.57 5.74
N GLU A 200 0.60 12.63 4.86
CA GLU A 200 -0.35 13.75 4.85
C GLU A 200 -1.23 13.76 6.11
N LYS A 201 -1.65 12.58 6.60
CA LYS A 201 -2.37 12.46 7.88
C LYS A 201 -1.56 13.04 9.04
N PHE A 202 -0.25 12.76 9.08
CA PHE A 202 0.61 13.39 10.09
C PHE A 202 0.50 14.91 10.02
N ALA A 203 0.72 15.50 8.84
CA ALA A 203 0.69 16.94 8.66
C ALA A 203 -0.65 17.55 9.12
N ARG A 204 -1.77 16.96 8.67
CA ARG A 204 -3.12 17.45 9.00
C ARG A 204 -3.49 17.26 10.47
N TYR A 205 -3.20 16.10 11.06
CA TYR A 205 -3.63 15.79 12.42
C TYR A 205 -2.82 16.52 13.49
N PHE A 206 -1.61 16.91 13.14
CA PHE A 206 -0.71 17.60 14.06
C PHE A 206 -0.44 19.06 13.69
N ASP A 207 -1.29 19.69 12.88
CA ASP A 207 -1.17 21.11 12.48
C ASP A 207 0.24 21.45 11.98
N VAL A 208 0.69 20.72 10.97
CA VAL A 208 1.94 20.95 10.23
C VAL A 208 1.60 21.23 8.77
N GLU A 209 2.14 22.29 8.21
CA GLU A 209 1.99 22.59 6.77
C GLU A 209 2.72 21.51 5.97
N ALA A 210 2.00 20.81 5.09
CA ALA A 210 2.61 19.87 4.14
C ALA A 210 3.08 20.63 2.89
N ARG A 211 4.38 20.65 2.64
CA ARG A 211 4.97 21.18 1.41
C ARG A 211 5.25 20.02 0.46
N MET A 212 4.39 19.91 -0.56
CA MET A 212 4.44 18.80 -1.52
C MET A 212 5.35 19.15 -2.68
N VAL A 213 6.44 18.41 -2.85
CA VAL A 213 7.37 18.55 -3.98
C VAL A 213 6.73 17.88 -5.20
N PRO A 214 6.51 18.60 -6.32
CA PRO A 214 5.97 18.03 -7.54
C PRO A 214 6.82 16.89 -8.09
N VAL A 215 6.15 15.85 -8.61
CA VAL A 215 6.80 14.70 -9.25
C VAL A 215 6.27 14.54 -10.67
N ASP A 216 7.14 14.09 -11.58
CA ASP A 216 6.83 13.92 -13.00
C ASP A 216 7.70 12.81 -13.62
N GLU A 217 7.58 12.57 -14.93
CA GLU A 217 8.36 11.57 -15.65
C GLU A 217 9.88 11.82 -15.52
N SER A 218 10.32 13.10 -15.51
CA SER A 218 11.74 13.45 -15.40
C SER A 218 12.34 13.10 -14.03
N THR A 219 11.51 13.08 -12.99
CA THR A 219 11.87 12.67 -11.62
C THR A 219 11.56 11.20 -11.34
N LYS A 220 11.12 10.43 -12.35
CA LYS A 220 10.68 9.03 -12.19
C LYS A 220 9.56 8.89 -11.15
N TYR A 221 8.72 9.91 -11.05
CA TYR A 221 7.58 10.00 -10.13
C TYR A 221 7.95 9.87 -8.64
N VAL A 222 9.15 10.32 -8.25
CA VAL A 222 9.62 10.45 -6.87
C VAL A 222 10.13 11.86 -6.60
N MET A 223 10.30 12.21 -5.34
CA MET A 223 10.78 13.54 -4.92
C MET A 223 12.19 13.83 -5.45
N ASP A 224 12.32 14.94 -6.18
CA ASP A 224 13.64 15.48 -6.55
C ASP A 224 14.24 16.25 -5.36
N PRO A 225 15.40 15.83 -4.83
CA PRO A 225 16.07 16.52 -3.72
C PRO A 225 16.36 18.00 -3.99
N LYS A 226 16.66 18.39 -5.23
CA LYS A 226 16.93 19.80 -5.59
C LYS A 226 15.68 20.66 -5.49
N ARG A 227 14.53 20.15 -5.97
CA ARG A 227 13.25 20.84 -5.82
C ARG A 227 12.82 20.94 -4.35
N ALA A 228 13.11 19.90 -3.56
CA ALA A 228 12.78 19.87 -2.14
C ALA A 228 13.55 20.94 -1.34
N ILE A 229 14.83 21.14 -1.60
CA ILE A 229 15.65 22.16 -0.92
C ILE A 229 15.14 23.58 -1.15
N GLU A 230 14.55 23.88 -2.30
CA GLU A 230 13.96 25.18 -2.61
C GLU A 230 12.76 25.52 -1.70
N MET A 231 12.12 24.50 -1.11
CA MET A 231 10.98 24.65 -0.21
C MET A 231 11.37 24.72 1.27
N VAL A 232 12.66 24.55 1.61
CA VAL A 232 13.15 24.54 2.99
C VAL A 232 13.23 25.96 3.55
N ASP A 233 12.77 26.15 4.78
CA ASP A 233 12.92 27.38 5.55
C ASP A 233 13.19 27.12 7.04
N GLU A 234 13.24 28.16 7.87
CA GLU A 234 13.49 28.07 9.31
C GLU A 234 12.38 27.37 10.11
N ASN A 235 11.18 27.20 9.52
CA ASN A 235 10.03 26.55 10.11
C ASN A 235 9.90 25.09 9.67
N THR A 236 10.79 24.63 8.79
CA THR A 236 10.83 23.24 8.37
C THR A 236 11.28 22.36 9.53
N ILE A 237 10.43 21.44 9.96
CA ILE A 237 10.73 20.49 11.06
C ILE A 237 11.54 19.30 10.59
N GLY A 238 11.51 18.98 9.30
CA GLY A 238 12.24 17.90 8.66
C GLY A 238 11.73 17.59 7.27
N ILE A 239 12.34 16.59 6.65
CA ILE A 239 11.94 16.06 5.34
C ILE A 239 11.59 14.57 5.51
N PHE A 240 10.44 14.14 4.96
CA PHE A 240 10.12 12.73 4.77
C PHE A 240 10.69 12.25 3.43
N VAL A 241 11.60 11.28 3.47
CA VAL A 241 12.19 10.65 2.28
C VAL A 241 11.71 9.20 2.19
N ILE A 242 11.13 8.82 1.06
CA ILE A 242 10.44 7.53 0.90
C ILE A 242 11.40 6.49 0.32
N LEU A 243 11.66 5.43 1.07
CA LEU A 243 12.43 4.29 0.60
C LEU A 243 11.48 3.26 -0.03
N GLY A 244 11.07 3.51 -1.26
CA GLY A 244 10.16 2.67 -2.03
C GLY A 244 8.78 3.26 -2.22
N SER A 245 8.63 4.00 -3.31
CA SER A 245 7.36 4.61 -3.73
C SER A 245 6.26 3.55 -3.89
N THR A 246 5.06 3.86 -3.38
CA THR A 246 3.87 3.03 -3.56
C THR A 246 3.47 2.92 -5.04
N TYR A 247 3.79 3.92 -5.85
CA TYR A 247 3.42 3.97 -7.27
C TYR A 247 4.30 3.08 -8.15
N THR A 248 5.62 3.25 -8.06
CA THR A 248 6.59 2.64 -8.99
C THR A 248 7.62 1.73 -8.33
N GLY A 249 7.68 1.71 -6.98
CA GLY A 249 8.70 1.01 -6.23
C GLY A 249 10.05 1.72 -6.16
N THR A 250 10.22 2.86 -6.86
CA THR A 250 11.46 3.63 -6.93
C THR A 250 11.84 4.19 -5.56
N TYR A 251 13.12 4.17 -5.23
CA TYR A 251 13.65 4.79 -4.00
C TYR A 251 13.95 6.26 -4.23
N GLU A 252 13.61 7.10 -3.25
CA GLU A 252 14.09 8.47 -3.19
C GLU A 252 15.55 8.49 -2.69
N ASP A 253 16.32 9.44 -3.17
CA ASP A 253 17.76 9.53 -2.87
C ASP A 253 18.02 10.20 -1.52
N VAL A 254 18.11 9.39 -0.46
CA VAL A 254 18.40 9.84 0.91
C VAL A 254 19.79 10.47 1.00
N GLY A 255 20.76 9.94 0.25
CA GLY A 255 22.13 10.42 0.25
C GLY A 255 22.27 11.81 -0.35
N GLU A 256 21.68 12.02 -1.53
CA GLU A 256 21.69 13.34 -2.19
C GLU A 256 20.88 14.37 -1.39
N MET A 257 19.74 13.96 -0.83
CA MET A 257 18.98 14.83 0.07
C MET A 257 19.82 15.29 1.27
N ALA A 258 20.51 14.36 1.91
CA ALA A 258 21.38 14.70 3.04
C ALA A 258 22.53 15.65 2.63
N ARG A 259 23.18 15.38 1.51
CA ARG A 259 24.25 16.23 0.97
C ARG A 259 23.79 17.67 0.72
N LEU A 260 22.62 17.83 0.09
CA LEU A 260 22.05 19.16 -0.17
C LEU A 260 21.61 19.87 1.11
N LEU A 261 21.12 19.15 2.11
CA LEU A 261 20.81 19.71 3.43
C LEU A 261 22.08 20.11 4.20
N ASP A 262 23.21 19.41 4.02
CA ASP A 262 24.51 19.81 4.58
C ASP A 262 24.99 21.14 3.97
N GLU A 263 24.83 21.30 2.66
CA GLU A 263 25.13 22.57 1.99
C GLU A 263 24.19 23.71 2.43
N TYR A 264 22.89 23.39 2.63
CA TYR A 264 21.93 24.36 3.14
C TYR A 264 22.29 24.82 4.56
N GLN A 265 22.62 23.89 5.45
CA GLN A 265 23.06 24.20 6.81
C GLN A 265 24.36 25.02 6.83
N ALA A 266 25.31 24.69 5.99
CA ALA A 266 26.57 25.46 5.89
C ALA A 266 26.33 26.92 5.49
N LYS A 267 25.32 27.20 4.69
CA LYS A 267 24.95 28.56 4.22
C LYS A 267 24.07 29.32 5.21
N THR A 268 23.17 28.64 5.91
CA THR A 268 22.10 29.27 6.71
C THR A 268 22.23 29.06 8.21
N GLY A 269 23.01 28.07 8.64
CA GLY A 269 23.10 27.62 10.03
C GLY A 269 21.89 26.76 10.48
N ILE A 270 20.92 26.50 9.60
CA ILE A 270 19.69 25.80 9.94
C ILE A 270 19.86 24.29 9.70
N ASP A 271 19.72 23.50 10.75
CA ASP A 271 19.78 22.04 10.70
C ASP A 271 18.40 21.44 10.48
N ILE A 272 18.22 20.71 9.36
CA ILE A 272 16.98 20.04 8.98
C ILE A 272 17.21 18.53 8.98
N PRO A 273 16.49 17.76 9.81
CA PRO A 273 16.62 16.31 9.89
C PRO A 273 15.85 15.60 8.78
N ILE A 274 16.26 14.35 8.51
CA ILE A 274 15.56 13.42 7.62
C ILE A 274 14.89 12.33 8.44
N HIS A 275 13.62 12.05 8.13
CA HIS A 275 12.96 10.80 8.47
C HIS A 275 12.82 9.94 7.21
N VAL A 276 13.26 8.68 7.28
CA VAL A 276 13.10 7.74 6.17
C VAL A 276 11.81 6.95 6.36
N ASP A 277 10.82 7.20 5.49
CA ASP A 277 9.68 6.32 5.38
C ASP A 277 10.07 5.05 4.62
N GLY A 278 10.48 4.07 5.39
CA GLY A 278 10.83 2.74 4.94
C GLY A 278 9.71 1.73 5.09
N ALA A 279 8.43 2.17 5.07
CA ALA A 279 7.27 1.29 5.26
C ALA A 279 7.38 -0.01 4.47
N SER A 280 7.86 0.08 3.24
CA SER A 280 8.15 -1.07 2.37
C SER A 280 9.64 -1.39 2.29
N GLY A 281 10.48 -0.39 2.10
CA GLY A 281 11.88 -0.56 1.73
C GLY A 281 12.81 -0.95 2.88
N ALA A 282 12.54 -0.52 4.12
CA ALA A 282 13.48 -0.73 5.22
C ALA A 282 13.66 -2.19 5.66
N LEU A 283 12.72 -3.08 5.30
CA LEU A 283 12.86 -4.54 5.47
C LEU A 283 13.04 -5.29 4.13
N TYR A 284 13.36 -4.54 3.07
CA TYR A 284 13.72 -5.11 1.77
C TYR A 284 15.13 -4.69 1.32
N ALA A 285 15.44 -3.40 1.33
CA ALA A 285 16.71 -2.86 0.85
C ALA A 285 17.95 -3.45 1.55
N PRO A 286 17.99 -3.64 2.89
CA PRO A 286 19.15 -4.25 3.55
C PRO A 286 19.50 -5.64 3.03
N PHE A 287 18.51 -6.37 2.57
CA PHE A 287 18.67 -7.74 2.07
C PHE A 287 18.87 -7.80 0.55
N ALA A 288 18.14 -6.99 -0.19
CA ALA A 288 18.22 -6.95 -1.64
C ALA A 288 19.51 -6.26 -2.12
N THR A 289 19.77 -5.07 -1.63
CA THR A 289 20.88 -4.18 -2.04
C THR A 289 21.65 -3.64 -0.84
N PRO A 290 22.40 -4.49 -0.10
CA PRO A 290 23.09 -4.11 1.13
C PRO A 290 24.16 -3.03 0.94
N SER A 291 24.64 -2.84 -0.30
CA SER A 291 25.58 -1.78 -0.65
C SER A 291 24.97 -0.37 -0.64
N LEU A 292 23.62 -0.27 -0.75
CA LEU A 292 22.92 1.01 -0.77
C LEU A 292 22.96 1.69 0.60
N ILE A 293 23.39 2.95 0.64
CA ILE A 293 23.45 3.77 1.87
C ILE A 293 22.23 4.68 1.91
N TRP A 294 21.33 4.42 2.85
CA TRP A 294 20.07 5.15 3.02
C TRP A 294 19.64 5.31 4.49
N ASP A 295 20.31 4.62 5.40
CA ASP A 295 19.96 4.40 6.79
C ASP A 295 20.79 5.30 7.75
N PHE A 296 20.93 4.89 9.02
CA PHE A 296 21.65 5.64 10.02
C PHE A 296 23.16 5.81 9.74
N ARG A 297 23.72 5.23 8.69
CA ARG A 297 25.06 5.60 8.19
C ARG A 297 25.09 7.05 7.67
N ILE A 298 23.93 7.61 7.33
CA ILE A 298 23.77 9.03 6.98
C ILE A 298 23.42 9.80 8.26
N PRO A 299 24.29 10.73 8.74
CA PRO A 299 24.09 11.42 10.02
C PRO A 299 22.76 12.18 10.14
N ARG A 300 22.23 12.73 9.04
CA ARG A 300 20.96 13.47 9.01
C ARG A 300 19.71 12.60 9.15
N VAL A 301 19.82 11.30 8.95
CA VAL A 301 18.70 10.39 9.21
C VAL A 301 18.54 10.24 10.71
N VAL A 302 17.47 10.80 11.24
CA VAL A 302 17.19 10.81 12.70
C VAL A 302 16.20 9.75 13.12
N SER A 303 15.38 9.26 12.19
CA SER A 303 14.41 8.18 12.44
C SER A 303 14.06 7.43 11.16
N ILE A 304 13.68 6.16 11.32
CA ILE A 304 13.27 5.25 10.25
C ILE A 304 12.03 4.50 10.73
N ASN A 305 11.02 4.35 9.87
CA ASN A 305 9.90 3.46 10.13
C ASN A 305 9.86 2.30 9.16
N THR A 306 9.14 1.25 9.53
CA THR A 306 8.81 0.13 8.64
C THR A 306 7.49 -0.54 9.01
N SER A 307 6.88 -1.24 8.03
CA SER A 307 5.78 -2.17 8.25
C SER A 307 6.30 -3.61 8.24
N GLY A 308 6.23 -4.29 9.38
CA GLY A 308 6.56 -5.71 9.48
C GLY A 308 5.66 -6.58 8.60
N HIS A 309 4.41 -6.17 8.44
CA HIS A 309 3.41 -6.86 7.63
C HIS A 309 3.58 -6.71 6.10
N LYS A 310 4.65 -6.05 5.63
CA LYS A 310 5.04 -5.98 4.22
C LYS A 310 6.22 -6.94 4.00
N TRP A 311 7.42 -6.43 3.80
CA TRP A 311 8.62 -7.29 3.62
C TRP A 311 9.22 -7.83 4.93
N GLY A 312 8.66 -7.48 6.10
CA GLY A 312 8.96 -8.17 7.35
C GLY A 312 8.34 -9.57 7.44
N LYS A 313 7.47 -9.93 6.51
CA LYS A 313 6.88 -11.27 6.35
C LYS A 313 5.99 -11.69 7.52
N THR A 314 5.23 -10.74 8.08
CA THR A 314 4.19 -10.99 9.08
C THR A 314 2.80 -10.59 8.56
N TYR A 315 1.74 -11.00 9.27
CA TYR A 315 0.40 -10.50 9.01
C TYR A 315 0.22 -9.05 9.48
N VAL A 316 -0.87 -8.40 9.05
CA VAL A 316 -1.22 -7.02 9.40
C VAL A 316 -1.24 -6.79 10.92
N GLY A 317 -0.95 -5.57 11.33
CA GLY A 317 -0.91 -5.15 12.73
C GLY A 317 0.51 -5.06 13.31
N CYS A 318 1.52 -4.96 12.44
CA CYS A 318 2.93 -4.92 12.81
C CYS A 318 3.67 -3.80 12.07
N GLY A 319 4.22 -2.86 12.79
CA GLY A 319 5.10 -1.80 12.30
C GLY A 319 6.08 -1.37 13.39
N PHE A 320 7.07 -0.56 13.01
CA PHE A 320 8.13 -0.12 13.90
C PHE A 320 8.59 1.27 13.55
N VAL A 321 9.03 2.02 14.56
CA VAL A 321 9.84 3.23 14.44
C VAL A 321 11.08 3.11 15.29
N ILE A 322 12.22 3.46 14.70
CA ILE A 322 13.52 3.52 15.38
C ILE A 322 14.06 4.94 15.24
N TRP A 323 14.51 5.52 16.32
CA TRP A 323 15.26 6.77 16.32
C TRP A 323 16.75 6.49 16.38
N ARG A 324 17.54 7.37 15.79
CA ARG A 324 19.01 7.29 15.81
C ARG A 324 19.56 7.11 17.24
N ASP A 325 19.02 7.86 18.18
CA ASP A 325 19.38 7.84 19.60
C ASP A 325 18.29 8.47 20.47
N LYS A 326 18.47 8.42 21.79
CA LYS A 326 17.53 8.97 22.79
C LYS A 326 17.32 10.49 22.67
N GLN A 327 18.24 11.24 22.07
CA GLN A 327 18.10 12.70 21.90
C GLN A 327 17.05 13.05 20.83
N HIS A 328 16.75 12.11 19.93
CA HIS A 328 15.78 12.29 18.86
C HIS A 328 14.34 11.93 19.28
N LEU A 329 14.15 11.33 20.46
CA LEU A 329 12.84 11.12 21.08
C LEU A 329 12.67 12.10 22.25
N PRO A 330 11.91 13.21 22.10
CA PRO A 330 11.67 14.19 23.17
C PRO A 330 11.04 13.56 24.41
N LYS A 331 11.58 13.91 25.59
CA LYS A 331 11.09 13.38 26.88
C LYS A 331 9.62 13.67 27.12
N GLU A 332 9.09 14.79 26.63
CA GLU A 332 7.68 15.16 26.76
C GLU A 332 6.70 14.24 26.01
N LEU A 333 7.21 13.37 25.14
CA LEU A 333 6.41 12.33 24.46
C LEU A 333 6.41 11.00 25.21
N VAL A 334 7.22 10.86 26.25
CA VAL A 334 7.33 9.64 27.05
C VAL A 334 6.50 9.82 28.31
N PHE A 335 5.49 8.96 28.47
CA PHE A 335 4.62 8.95 29.64
C PHE A 335 5.08 7.88 30.61
N GLU A 336 5.16 8.22 31.89
CA GLU A 336 5.42 7.30 32.98
C GLU A 336 4.09 6.84 33.59
N LEU A 337 3.87 5.55 33.65
CA LEU A 337 2.61 4.93 34.05
C LEU A 337 2.82 4.17 35.37
N HIS A 338 1.94 4.40 36.36
CA HIS A 338 2.08 3.87 37.72
C HIS A 338 0.95 2.92 38.14
N TYR A 339 -0.03 2.67 37.27
CA TYR A 339 -1.26 1.96 37.64
C TYR A 339 -1.33 0.51 37.15
N LEU A 340 -0.27 0.01 36.50
CA LEU A 340 -0.19 -1.35 35.99
C LEU A 340 0.66 -2.30 36.87
N GLY A 341 0.81 -1.96 38.18
CA GLY A 341 1.58 -2.78 39.13
C GLY A 341 3.08 -2.45 39.19
N SER A 342 3.63 -1.87 38.15
CA SER A 342 5.01 -1.38 38.03
C SER A 342 5.07 0.01 37.40
N VAL A 343 6.28 0.59 37.32
CA VAL A 343 6.51 1.83 36.58
C VAL A 343 6.81 1.46 35.14
N GLU A 344 5.93 1.89 34.22
CA GLU A 344 6.06 1.63 32.79
C GLU A 344 6.19 2.91 31.99
N TYR A 345 6.83 2.84 30.83
CA TYR A 345 7.01 3.97 29.92
C TYR A 345 6.28 3.73 28.61
N SER A 346 5.40 4.62 28.24
CA SER A 346 4.68 4.60 26.97
C SER A 346 4.93 5.87 26.16
N PHE A 347 5.21 5.71 24.87
CA PHE A 347 5.34 6.81 23.92
C PHE A 347 4.71 6.47 22.56
N SER A 348 3.92 5.40 22.49
CA SER A 348 3.09 5.07 21.34
C SER A 348 1.79 5.88 21.32
N LEU A 349 1.19 6.09 20.14
CA LEU A 349 -0.13 6.75 20.04
C LEU A 349 -1.25 5.85 20.58
N ASN A 350 -1.16 4.56 20.29
CA ASN A 350 -2.08 3.56 20.80
C ASN A 350 -1.58 3.02 22.13
N PHE A 351 -2.48 2.86 23.11
CA PHE A 351 -2.15 2.28 24.40
C PHE A 351 -2.13 0.76 24.32
N SER A 352 -3.29 0.12 24.25
CA SER A 352 -3.41 -1.34 24.06
C SER A 352 -3.11 -1.74 22.62
N ARG A 353 -2.22 -2.72 22.47
CA ARG A 353 -1.77 -3.23 21.17
C ARG A 353 -1.58 -4.74 21.23
N PRO A 354 -1.88 -5.48 20.15
CA PRO A 354 -1.66 -6.92 20.12
C PRO A 354 -0.16 -7.25 20.19
N ALA A 355 0.23 -8.18 21.07
CA ALA A 355 1.60 -8.69 21.12
C ALA A 355 1.88 -9.73 20.03
N ALA A 356 0.87 -10.49 19.62
CA ALA A 356 1.04 -11.61 18.70
C ALA A 356 1.78 -11.29 17.39
N PRO A 357 1.48 -10.19 16.64
CA PRO A 357 2.23 -9.85 15.44
C PRO A 357 3.71 -9.54 15.70
N ILE A 358 4.02 -8.98 16.87
CA ILE A 358 5.40 -8.64 17.25
C ILE A 358 6.20 -9.91 17.55
N LEU A 359 5.59 -10.86 18.26
CA LEU A 359 6.18 -12.18 18.51
C LEU A 359 6.40 -12.94 17.20
N ALA A 360 5.46 -12.86 16.26
CA ALA A 360 5.59 -13.45 14.93
C ALA A 360 6.72 -12.80 14.11
N GLN A 361 6.92 -11.48 14.22
CA GLN A 361 8.05 -10.79 13.56
C GLN A 361 9.39 -11.28 14.13
N TYR A 362 9.50 -11.40 15.44
CA TYR A 362 10.71 -11.93 16.07
C TYR A 362 10.99 -13.37 15.63
N TYR A 363 9.95 -14.21 15.61
CA TYR A 363 10.04 -15.57 15.07
C TYR A 363 10.55 -15.57 13.62
N SER A 364 9.98 -14.72 12.76
CA SER A 364 10.40 -14.61 11.35
C SER A 364 11.87 -14.22 11.22
N PHE A 365 12.38 -13.35 12.09
CA PHE A 365 13.80 -12.97 12.10
C PHE A 365 14.69 -14.15 12.53
N LEU A 366 14.29 -14.90 13.54
CA LEU A 366 15.02 -16.09 13.98
C LEU A 366 15.02 -17.20 12.93
N GLN A 367 13.86 -17.48 12.33
CA GLN A 367 13.66 -18.57 11.38
C GLN A 367 14.41 -18.33 10.05
N ARG A 368 14.37 -17.12 9.52
CA ARG A 368 14.94 -16.79 8.21
C ARG A 368 16.37 -16.26 8.31
N GLY A 369 16.67 -15.51 9.35
CA GLY A 369 17.93 -14.79 9.45
C GLY A 369 18.20 -13.87 8.24
N PHE A 370 19.36 -13.26 8.18
CA PHE A 370 19.75 -12.41 7.05
C PHE A 370 19.75 -13.16 5.71
N ALA A 371 20.30 -14.37 5.69
CA ALA A 371 20.41 -15.16 4.46
C ALA A 371 19.05 -15.57 3.89
N GLY A 372 18.07 -15.92 4.73
CA GLY A 372 16.72 -16.26 4.31
C GLY A 372 15.98 -15.07 3.72
N TYR A 373 16.02 -13.91 4.40
CA TYR A 373 15.44 -12.66 3.88
C TYR A 373 16.09 -12.25 2.55
N ARG A 374 17.43 -12.36 2.44
CA ARG A 374 18.14 -12.07 1.19
C ARG A 374 17.68 -12.98 0.06
N LYS A 375 17.59 -14.30 0.30
CA LYS A 375 17.15 -15.28 -0.72
C LYS A 375 15.76 -14.91 -1.25
N ILE A 376 14.82 -14.58 -0.36
CA ILE A 376 13.46 -14.19 -0.74
C ILE A 376 13.47 -12.88 -1.54
N SER A 377 14.20 -11.86 -1.06
CA SER A 377 14.28 -10.56 -1.73
C SER A 377 14.88 -10.65 -3.14
N LEU A 378 15.88 -11.51 -3.33
CA LEU A 378 16.47 -11.77 -4.66
C LEU A 378 15.49 -12.47 -5.60
N SER A 379 14.70 -13.41 -5.08
CA SER A 379 13.64 -14.10 -5.84
C SER A 379 12.53 -13.12 -6.24
N ASP A 380 12.04 -12.30 -5.31
CA ASP A 380 11.02 -11.28 -5.58
C ASP A 380 11.50 -10.30 -6.66
N ALA A 381 12.76 -9.84 -6.57
CA ALA A 381 13.36 -8.95 -7.57
C ALA A 381 13.50 -9.62 -8.95
N LYS A 382 13.92 -10.89 -9.00
CA LYS A 382 14.02 -11.66 -10.25
C LYS A 382 12.67 -11.73 -10.94
N ASN A 383 11.63 -12.09 -10.21
CA ASN A 383 10.28 -12.24 -10.73
C ASN A 383 9.69 -10.90 -11.21
N ALA A 384 9.94 -9.80 -10.47
CA ALA A 384 9.54 -8.46 -10.89
C ALA A 384 10.23 -8.06 -12.22
N ARG A 385 11.52 -8.31 -12.35
CA ARG A 385 12.28 -8.05 -13.59
C ARG A 385 11.79 -8.92 -14.76
N LEU A 386 11.44 -10.18 -14.49
CA LEU A 386 10.89 -11.07 -15.51
C LEU A 386 9.58 -10.52 -16.06
N LEU A 387 8.63 -10.17 -15.18
CA LEU A 387 7.34 -9.58 -15.57
C LEU A 387 7.55 -8.27 -16.35
N ALA A 388 8.36 -7.35 -15.83
CA ALA A 388 8.61 -6.06 -16.46
C ALA A 388 9.14 -6.20 -17.89
N ARG A 389 10.15 -7.05 -18.09
CA ARG A 389 10.72 -7.32 -19.40
C ARG A 389 9.74 -8.02 -20.37
N ALA A 390 8.90 -8.92 -19.86
CA ALA A 390 7.88 -9.58 -20.65
C ALA A 390 6.84 -8.57 -21.16
N LEU A 391 6.38 -7.67 -20.27
CA LEU A 391 5.44 -6.62 -20.62
C LEU A 391 5.97 -5.69 -21.72
N GLU A 392 7.21 -5.22 -21.60
CA GLU A 392 7.83 -4.37 -22.64
C GLU A 392 8.00 -5.10 -23.99
N ARG A 393 8.37 -6.38 -23.96
CA ARG A 393 8.50 -7.19 -25.16
C ARG A 393 7.18 -7.43 -25.88
N SER A 394 6.05 -7.38 -25.18
CA SER A 394 4.71 -7.50 -25.77
C SER A 394 4.39 -6.35 -26.73
N LYS A 395 5.05 -5.18 -26.58
CA LYS A 395 4.79 -3.91 -27.27
C LYS A 395 3.43 -3.28 -26.97
N TYR A 396 2.59 -3.92 -26.15
CA TYR A 396 1.33 -3.36 -25.69
C TYR A 396 1.55 -2.41 -24.52
N TYR A 397 2.54 -2.70 -23.69
CA TYR A 397 2.79 -2.01 -22.43
C TYR A 397 4.18 -1.36 -22.37
N HIS A 398 4.22 -0.21 -21.70
CA HIS A 398 5.43 0.46 -21.24
C HIS A 398 5.50 0.32 -19.73
N VAL A 399 6.68 -0.07 -19.20
CA VAL A 399 6.89 -0.23 -17.76
C VAL A 399 7.48 1.05 -17.18
N THR A 400 6.77 1.64 -16.22
CA THR A 400 7.18 2.88 -15.52
C THR A 400 8.16 2.62 -14.39
N SER A 401 8.17 1.38 -13.84
CA SER A 401 9.09 0.98 -12.78
C SER A 401 10.52 0.76 -13.30
N GLU A 402 11.52 1.09 -12.48
CA GLU A 402 12.94 1.06 -12.87
C GLU A 402 13.67 -0.25 -12.53
N ILE A 403 13.05 -1.17 -11.77
CA ILE A 403 13.71 -2.37 -11.19
C ILE A 403 14.40 -3.27 -12.22
N HIS A 404 14.00 -3.23 -13.48
CA HIS A 404 14.53 -4.06 -14.56
C HIS A 404 15.61 -3.35 -15.40
N HIS A 405 15.86 -2.07 -15.15
CA HIS A 405 16.89 -1.28 -15.81
C HIS A 405 18.24 -1.47 -15.11
N LEU A 406 19.31 -1.54 -15.89
CA LEU A 406 20.67 -1.51 -15.36
C LEU A 406 21.00 -0.11 -14.84
N LYS A 407 21.84 -0.03 -13.81
CA LYS A 407 22.40 1.25 -13.33
C LYS A 407 23.10 1.99 -14.47
N ASP A 408 23.07 3.32 -14.46
CA ASP A 408 23.85 4.11 -15.41
C ASP A 408 25.33 3.72 -15.31
N PRO A 409 26.05 3.57 -16.42
CA PRO A 409 27.48 3.27 -16.39
C PRO A 409 28.32 4.21 -15.52
N LYS A 410 27.85 5.45 -15.27
CA LYS A 410 28.49 6.40 -14.37
C LYS A 410 28.40 5.99 -12.91
N ASP A 411 27.30 5.34 -12.54
CA ASP A 411 27.00 4.91 -11.17
C ASP A 411 27.47 3.48 -10.87
N GLN A 412 28.05 2.80 -11.87
CA GLN A 412 28.59 1.45 -11.75
C GLN A 412 30.02 1.45 -11.24
N SER A 413 30.28 0.60 -10.25
CA SER A 413 31.66 0.30 -9.83
C SER A 413 32.43 -0.45 -10.93
N LEU A 414 33.77 -0.48 -10.84
CA LEU A 414 34.60 -1.30 -11.75
C LEU A 414 34.21 -2.78 -11.67
N VAL A 415 33.81 -3.26 -10.50
CA VAL A 415 33.36 -4.65 -10.30
C VAL A 415 32.04 -4.90 -11.01
N ASP A 416 31.09 -3.96 -10.96
CA ASP A 416 29.80 -4.09 -11.63
C ASP A 416 29.97 -4.12 -13.15
N ARG A 417 30.84 -3.27 -13.71
CA ARG A 417 31.16 -3.27 -15.14
C ARG A 417 31.80 -4.60 -15.58
N ALA A 418 32.70 -5.14 -14.76
CA ALA A 418 33.31 -6.44 -15.02
C ALA A 418 32.26 -7.57 -15.01
N LYS A 419 31.35 -7.59 -14.00
CA LYS A 419 30.25 -8.55 -13.92
C LYS A 419 29.32 -8.46 -15.15
N GLN A 420 28.98 -7.25 -15.58
CA GLN A 420 28.16 -7.04 -16.77
C GLN A 420 28.86 -7.57 -18.04
N THR A 421 30.17 -7.35 -18.15
CA THR A 421 30.97 -7.80 -19.30
C THR A 421 31.03 -9.33 -19.40
N VAL A 422 31.07 -10.04 -18.26
CA VAL A 422 31.06 -11.52 -18.24
C VAL A 422 29.66 -12.13 -18.26
N GLY A 423 28.62 -11.32 -18.42
CA GLY A 423 27.23 -11.79 -18.54
C GLY A 423 26.56 -12.20 -17.22
N ALA A 424 27.09 -11.79 -16.08
CA ALA A 424 26.51 -12.07 -14.76
C ALA A 424 25.25 -11.23 -14.48
N LEU A 425 24.26 -11.25 -15.39
CA LEU A 425 23.04 -10.44 -15.34
C LEU A 425 22.06 -10.85 -14.23
N ASP A 426 22.33 -11.90 -13.50
CA ASP A 426 21.52 -12.32 -12.34
C ASP A 426 21.84 -11.51 -11.06
N ASP A 427 22.97 -10.76 -11.04
CA ASP A 427 23.33 -9.95 -9.89
C ASP A 427 22.43 -8.71 -9.76
N ILE A 428 21.68 -8.64 -8.65
CA ILE A 428 20.76 -7.54 -8.36
C ILE A 428 21.49 -6.19 -8.26
N GLU A 429 22.75 -6.18 -7.83
CA GLU A 429 23.54 -4.97 -7.66
C GLU A 429 23.84 -4.23 -8.98
N LEU A 430 23.63 -4.90 -10.13
CA LEU A 430 23.76 -4.28 -11.44
C LEU A 430 22.56 -3.40 -11.83
N TYR A 431 21.44 -3.58 -11.14
CA TYR A 431 20.17 -2.93 -11.47
C TYR A 431 19.92 -1.70 -10.59
N VAL A 432 19.02 -0.83 -11.08
CA VAL A 432 18.52 0.29 -10.29
C VAL A 432 17.85 -0.26 -9.02
N PRO A 433 18.28 0.17 -7.83
CA PRO A 433 17.65 -0.26 -6.58
C PRO A 433 16.20 0.20 -6.50
N ALA A 434 15.29 -0.74 -6.31
CA ALA A 434 13.86 -0.46 -6.18
C ALA A 434 13.15 -1.63 -5.49
N LEU A 435 11.92 -1.42 -5.03
CA LEU A 435 11.04 -2.49 -4.59
C LEU A 435 10.64 -3.39 -5.77
N PRO A 436 10.27 -4.66 -5.52
CA PRO A 436 9.77 -5.56 -6.54
C PRO A 436 8.31 -5.22 -6.92
N VAL A 437 8.13 -4.02 -7.45
CA VAL A 437 6.87 -3.44 -7.93
C VAL A 437 6.98 -3.18 -9.41
N VAL A 438 5.97 -3.60 -10.17
CA VAL A 438 5.89 -3.38 -11.62
C VAL A 438 4.67 -2.52 -11.91
N ALA A 439 4.90 -1.25 -12.17
CA ALA A 439 3.90 -0.30 -12.65
C ALA A 439 4.05 -0.14 -14.17
N PHE A 440 2.95 -0.24 -14.91
CA PHE A 440 2.97 -0.23 -16.36
C PHE A 440 1.67 0.37 -16.92
N HIS A 441 1.73 0.82 -18.16
CA HIS A 441 0.58 1.38 -18.86
C HIS A 441 0.64 1.06 -20.35
N PHE A 442 -0.45 1.26 -21.08
CA PHE A 442 -0.44 1.09 -22.53
C PHE A 442 0.57 2.02 -23.20
N THR A 443 1.32 1.50 -24.19
CA THR A 443 2.23 2.33 -25.01
C THR A 443 1.46 3.42 -25.77
N LYS A 444 2.16 4.50 -26.15
CA LYS A 444 1.58 5.58 -26.98
C LYS A 444 1.08 5.04 -28.32
N GLU A 445 1.79 4.08 -28.89
CA GLU A 445 1.46 3.37 -30.11
C GLU A 445 0.15 2.60 -29.98
N PHE A 446 0.01 1.81 -28.91
CA PHE A 446 -1.21 1.06 -28.62
C PHE A 446 -2.42 1.99 -28.44
N LYS A 447 -2.28 3.05 -27.65
CA LYS A 447 -3.37 4.03 -27.43
C LYS A 447 -3.80 4.73 -28.73
N ARG A 448 -2.86 4.96 -29.65
CA ARG A 448 -3.15 5.56 -30.97
C ARG A 448 -3.86 4.58 -31.90
N GLU A 449 -3.48 3.30 -31.88
CA GLU A 449 -4.07 2.25 -32.73
C GLU A 449 -5.44 1.82 -32.22
N TYR A 450 -5.61 1.76 -30.88
CA TYR A 450 -6.84 1.32 -30.22
C TYR A 450 -7.42 2.39 -29.27
N PRO A 451 -7.83 3.57 -29.76
CA PRO A 451 -8.18 4.72 -28.92
C PRO A 451 -9.43 4.54 -28.07
N ARG A 452 -10.27 3.54 -28.35
CA ARG A 452 -11.48 3.23 -27.56
C ARG A 452 -11.21 2.25 -26.42
N ILE A 453 -10.09 1.56 -26.41
CA ILE A 453 -9.73 0.64 -25.35
C ILE A 453 -9.26 1.42 -24.14
N LYS A 454 -10.00 1.33 -23.03
CA LYS A 454 -9.64 1.94 -21.76
C LYS A 454 -8.75 0.97 -20.95
N GLN A 455 -7.67 1.48 -20.37
CA GLN A 455 -6.76 0.68 -19.55
C GLN A 455 -7.47 0.06 -18.33
N ALA A 456 -8.44 0.75 -17.76
CA ALA A 456 -9.27 0.25 -16.67
C ALA A 456 -10.03 -1.04 -17.02
N SER A 457 -10.31 -1.32 -18.32
CA SER A 457 -10.94 -2.57 -18.74
C SER A 457 -10.07 -3.79 -18.45
N ILE A 458 -8.74 -3.64 -18.50
CA ILE A 458 -7.79 -4.71 -18.13
C ILE A 458 -8.00 -5.12 -16.67
N GLN A 459 -8.11 -4.15 -15.75
CA GLN A 459 -8.38 -4.45 -14.34
C GLN A 459 -9.67 -5.25 -14.15
N HIS A 460 -10.72 -4.94 -14.91
CA HIS A 460 -12.02 -5.62 -14.78
C HIS A 460 -11.97 -7.04 -15.34
N LEU A 461 -11.39 -7.24 -16.52
CA LEU A 461 -11.28 -8.56 -17.14
C LEU A 461 -10.35 -9.50 -16.37
N LEU A 462 -9.25 -8.98 -15.81
CA LEU A 462 -8.36 -9.77 -14.96
C LEU A 462 -9.08 -10.32 -13.71
N ARG A 463 -10.16 -9.66 -13.23
CA ARG A 463 -10.98 -10.19 -12.12
C ARG A 463 -11.72 -11.47 -12.48
N GLU A 464 -12.03 -11.71 -13.75
CA GLU A 464 -12.62 -12.97 -14.21
C GLU A 464 -11.63 -14.14 -14.06
N HIS A 465 -10.33 -13.83 -14.06
CA HIS A 465 -9.23 -14.75 -13.76
C HIS A 465 -8.79 -14.69 -12.29
N GLU A 466 -9.59 -14.08 -11.41
CA GLU A 466 -9.35 -13.90 -9.97
C GLU A 466 -8.17 -12.96 -9.62
N TRP A 467 -7.47 -12.37 -10.61
CA TRP A 467 -6.40 -11.41 -10.36
C TRP A 467 -6.91 -10.06 -9.87
N ILE A 468 -6.29 -9.54 -8.82
CA ILE A 468 -6.54 -8.19 -8.31
C ILE A 468 -5.34 -7.31 -8.70
N VAL A 469 -5.44 -6.68 -9.87
CA VAL A 469 -4.45 -5.73 -10.40
C VAL A 469 -5.13 -4.36 -10.48
N PRO A 470 -4.74 -3.36 -9.66
CA PRO A 470 -5.38 -2.05 -9.68
C PRO A 470 -4.94 -1.21 -10.88
N ASN A 471 -5.87 -0.40 -11.39
CA ASN A 471 -5.61 0.68 -12.34
C ASN A 471 -5.94 2.02 -11.68
N TYR A 472 -5.02 2.98 -11.65
CA TYR A 472 -5.20 4.28 -11.01
C TYR A 472 -4.28 5.36 -11.58
N GLU A 473 -4.67 6.62 -11.39
CA GLU A 473 -3.91 7.80 -11.79
C GLU A 473 -2.64 7.95 -10.94
N LEU A 474 -1.57 8.44 -11.53
CA LEU A 474 -0.35 8.82 -10.83
C LEU A 474 -0.56 10.04 -9.91
N PRO A 475 0.43 10.42 -9.06
CA PRO A 475 0.28 11.52 -8.10
C PRO A 475 -0.03 12.87 -8.73
N PRO A 476 -0.37 13.91 -7.91
CA PRO A 476 -0.53 15.28 -8.37
C PRO A 476 0.62 15.75 -9.27
N ASN A 477 0.28 16.42 -10.35
CA ASN A 477 1.09 16.85 -11.51
C ASN A 477 1.44 15.74 -12.51
N ALA A 478 0.96 14.51 -12.31
CA ALA A 478 1.08 13.40 -13.23
C ALA A 478 -0.24 12.63 -13.39
N GLU A 479 -1.39 13.24 -13.03
CA GLU A 479 -2.72 12.61 -13.02
C GLU A 479 -3.21 12.20 -14.41
N ASP A 480 -2.66 12.80 -15.47
CA ASP A 480 -2.98 12.45 -16.86
C ASP A 480 -2.51 11.02 -17.23
N MET A 481 -1.69 10.42 -16.38
CA MET A 481 -1.20 9.06 -16.56
C MET A 481 -1.84 8.09 -15.59
N GLU A 482 -2.47 7.05 -16.12
CA GLU A 482 -2.93 5.89 -15.37
C GLU A 482 -1.92 4.76 -15.46
N VAL A 483 -1.74 4.02 -14.38
CA VAL A 483 -0.91 2.81 -14.33
C VAL A 483 -1.67 1.62 -13.79
N LEU A 484 -1.40 0.46 -14.35
CA LEU A 484 -1.64 -0.84 -13.73
C LEU A 484 -0.43 -1.17 -12.86
N ARG A 485 -0.64 -1.75 -11.68
CA ARG A 485 0.47 -2.03 -10.76
C ARG A 485 0.38 -3.43 -10.17
N VAL A 486 1.50 -4.14 -10.20
CA VAL A 486 1.70 -5.46 -9.62
C VAL A 486 2.77 -5.40 -8.55
N VAL A 487 2.46 -5.86 -7.35
CA VAL A 487 3.41 -6.03 -6.24
C VAL A 487 3.84 -7.49 -6.18
N ILE A 488 5.11 -7.75 -6.45
CA ILE A 488 5.69 -9.10 -6.33
C ILE A 488 6.12 -9.34 -4.88
N ARG A 489 5.63 -10.43 -4.32
CA ARG A 489 5.88 -10.78 -2.91
C ARG A 489 6.26 -12.26 -2.81
N GLU A 490 6.79 -12.66 -1.64
CA GLU A 490 7.04 -14.07 -1.34
C GLU A 490 5.83 -14.94 -1.68
N GLY A 491 6.08 -16.04 -2.38
CA GLY A 491 5.03 -16.95 -2.87
C GLY A 491 4.52 -16.65 -4.28
N PHE A 492 4.90 -15.51 -4.88
CA PHE A 492 4.61 -15.23 -6.28
C PHE A 492 5.74 -15.80 -7.16
N SER A 493 5.59 -17.08 -7.53
CA SER A 493 6.59 -17.86 -8.27
C SER A 493 6.74 -17.40 -9.71
N GLU A 494 7.76 -17.92 -10.40
CA GLU A 494 7.98 -17.73 -11.84
C GLU A 494 6.77 -18.22 -12.65
N ASP A 495 6.20 -19.39 -12.29
CA ASP A 495 4.97 -19.92 -12.93
C ASP A 495 3.78 -18.96 -12.76
N MET A 496 3.66 -18.30 -11.60
CA MET A 496 2.61 -17.30 -11.38
C MET A 496 2.85 -16.04 -12.22
N VAL A 497 4.09 -15.64 -12.44
CA VAL A 497 4.45 -14.54 -13.36
C VAL A 497 4.04 -14.88 -14.78
N GLU A 498 4.37 -16.09 -15.27
CA GLU A 498 3.99 -16.55 -16.61
C GLU A 498 2.47 -16.59 -16.78
N ARG A 499 1.75 -17.12 -15.79
CA ARG A 499 0.28 -17.17 -15.80
C ARG A 499 -0.32 -15.76 -15.86
N LEU A 500 0.11 -14.86 -14.96
CA LEU A 500 -0.38 -13.47 -14.97
C LEU A 500 -0.08 -12.78 -16.31
N PHE A 501 1.14 -12.96 -16.84
CA PHE A 501 1.50 -12.37 -18.12
C PHE A 501 0.63 -12.91 -19.25
N THR A 502 0.39 -14.22 -19.28
CA THR A 502 -0.48 -14.86 -20.28
C THR A 502 -1.91 -14.29 -20.21
N ASP A 503 -2.48 -14.19 -19.01
CA ASP A 503 -3.82 -13.62 -18.82
C ASP A 503 -3.87 -12.14 -19.21
N LEU A 504 -2.84 -11.34 -18.89
CA LEU A 504 -2.71 -9.96 -19.32
C LEU A 504 -2.73 -9.81 -20.85
N ILE A 505 -1.99 -10.66 -21.55
CA ILE A 505 -1.96 -10.65 -23.04
C ILE A 505 -3.31 -11.08 -23.60
N ASN A 506 -3.88 -12.17 -23.10
CA ASN A 506 -5.17 -12.69 -23.58
C ASN A 506 -6.29 -11.65 -23.46
N VAL A 507 -6.43 -11.00 -22.29
CA VAL A 507 -7.46 -9.96 -22.09
C VAL A 507 -7.19 -8.72 -22.94
N THR A 508 -5.92 -8.40 -23.21
CA THR A 508 -5.56 -7.28 -24.10
C THR A 508 -5.97 -7.58 -25.53
N GLU A 509 -5.65 -8.79 -26.03
CA GLU A 509 -5.96 -9.22 -27.39
C GLU A 509 -7.48 -9.40 -27.57
N GLN A 510 -8.20 -9.89 -26.56
CA GLN A 510 -9.66 -9.91 -26.56
C GLN A 510 -10.25 -8.50 -26.78
N LEU A 511 -9.78 -7.49 -26.03
CA LEU A 511 -10.23 -6.09 -26.22
C LEU A 511 -9.86 -5.55 -27.61
N MET A 512 -8.72 -5.95 -28.18
CA MET A 512 -8.32 -5.56 -29.53
C MET A 512 -9.27 -6.16 -30.59
N ASP A 513 -9.68 -7.39 -30.45
CA ASP A 513 -10.59 -8.07 -31.37
C ASP A 513 -12.02 -7.51 -31.26
N GLU A 514 -12.49 -7.22 -30.06
CA GLU A 514 -13.76 -6.50 -29.84
C GLU A 514 -13.72 -5.10 -30.52
N HIS A 515 -12.63 -4.37 -30.35
CA HIS A 515 -12.43 -3.05 -30.97
C HIS A 515 -12.48 -3.12 -32.51
N LYS A 516 -11.87 -4.17 -33.12
CA LYS A 516 -11.88 -4.38 -34.58
C LYS A 516 -13.27 -4.75 -35.08
N ALA A 517 -13.98 -5.63 -34.36
CA ALA A 517 -15.34 -6.05 -34.73
C ALA A 517 -16.36 -4.90 -34.72
N GLU A 518 -16.15 -3.89 -33.87
CA GLU A 518 -16.99 -2.68 -33.79
C GLU A 518 -16.61 -1.58 -34.81
N ALA A 519 -15.49 -1.72 -35.53
CA ALA A 519 -15.11 -0.76 -36.56
C ALA A 519 -16.05 -0.88 -37.78
N PRO A 520 -16.64 0.23 -38.28
CA PRO A 520 -17.48 0.16 -39.47
C PRO A 520 -16.68 -0.35 -40.66
N ASN A 521 -17.23 -1.33 -41.35
CA ASN A 521 -16.60 -1.95 -42.52
C ASN A 521 -16.36 -0.88 -43.62
N PRO A 522 -15.14 -0.61 -44.07
CA PRO A 522 -14.86 0.45 -45.04
C PRO A 522 -15.43 0.17 -46.46
N GLY A 523 -16.09 -1.02 -46.66
CA GLY A 523 -16.55 -1.47 -47.97
C GLY A 523 -18.08 -1.44 -48.21
N GLU A 524 -18.92 -1.08 -47.23
CA GLU A 524 -20.38 -1.08 -47.37
C GLU A 524 -20.97 0.34 -47.50
N GLY A 525 -20.43 1.13 -48.37
CA GLY A 525 -21.01 2.42 -48.80
C GLY A 525 -21.73 2.31 -50.13
N SER A 526 -22.98 1.98 -50.13
CA SER A 526 -24.09 2.39 -51.03
C SER A 526 -25.06 1.22 -51.31
N GLY A 527 -26.25 1.34 -50.79
CA GLY A 527 -27.39 0.60 -51.32
C GLY A 527 -28.25 -0.24 -50.34
N ARG A 528 -28.37 0.15 -49.06
CA ARG A 528 -29.40 -0.46 -48.23
C ARG A 528 -30.56 0.47 -47.93
N ASN A 529 -31.78 -0.05 -48.08
CA ASN A 529 -33.04 0.66 -47.86
C ASN A 529 -33.19 1.11 -46.38
N VAL A 530 -33.62 2.33 -46.17
CA VAL A 530 -33.82 3.00 -44.88
C VAL A 530 -34.69 2.23 -43.88
N SER A 531 -35.48 1.24 -44.35
CA SER A 531 -36.37 0.40 -43.50
C SER A 531 -35.65 -0.79 -42.85
N GLU A 532 -34.56 -1.28 -43.42
CA GLU A 532 -33.74 -2.36 -42.86
C GLU A 532 -32.68 -1.84 -41.86
N GLU A 533 -32.09 -0.68 -42.15
CA GLU A 533 -31.16 0.00 -41.22
C GLU A 533 -31.78 0.33 -39.84
N LYS A 534 -33.10 0.59 -39.80
CA LYS A 534 -33.78 0.86 -38.54
C LYS A 534 -34.00 -0.39 -37.69
N LYS A 535 -34.18 -1.56 -38.32
CA LYS A 535 -34.33 -2.85 -37.63
C LYS A 535 -32.98 -3.39 -37.13
N GLU A 536 -31.90 -3.23 -37.94
CA GLU A 536 -30.54 -3.64 -37.51
C GLU A 536 -29.98 -2.69 -36.45
N LYS A 537 -30.23 -1.36 -36.52
CA LYS A 537 -29.86 -0.40 -35.46
C LYS A 537 -30.61 -0.64 -34.14
N ASP A 538 -31.86 -1.10 -34.19
CA ASP A 538 -32.61 -1.46 -32.99
C ASP A 538 -32.18 -2.82 -32.41
N GLN A 539 -31.79 -3.79 -33.24
CA GLN A 539 -31.19 -5.05 -32.77
C GLN A 539 -29.76 -4.82 -32.23
N GLY A 540 -28.91 -4.03 -32.90
CA GLY A 540 -27.60 -3.66 -32.41
C GLY A 540 -27.65 -2.85 -31.12
N LYS A 541 -28.63 -1.94 -30.97
CA LYS A 541 -28.89 -1.24 -29.71
C LYS A 541 -29.40 -2.15 -28.60
N GLN A 542 -30.17 -3.20 -28.93
CA GLN A 542 -30.61 -4.20 -27.94
C GLN A 542 -29.48 -5.15 -27.52
N VAL A 543 -28.58 -5.53 -28.42
CA VAL A 543 -27.39 -6.33 -28.12
C VAL A 543 -26.36 -5.48 -27.36
N GLY A 544 -26.08 -4.26 -27.83
CA GLY A 544 -25.21 -3.31 -27.11
C GLY A 544 -25.76 -2.95 -25.73
N LYS A 545 -27.07 -2.70 -25.57
CA LYS A 545 -27.71 -2.53 -24.26
C LYS A 545 -27.70 -3.79 -23.39
N LYS A 546 -27.74 -5.00 -23.98
CA LYS A 546 -27.60 -6.25 -23.23
C LYS A 546 -26.15 -6.45 -22.75
N LEU A 547 -25.16 -6.15 -23.58
CA LEU A 547 -23.74 -6.27 -23.21
C LEU A 547 -23.31 -5.17 -22.23
N THR A 548 -23.76 -3.92 -22.42
CA THR A 548 -23.54 -2.84 -21.44
C THR A 548 -24.26 -3.15 -20.12
N ASN A 549 -25.48 -3.71 -20.17
CA ASN A 549 -26.19 -4.16 -18.97
C ASN A 549 -25.56 -5.41 -18.30
N VAL A 550 -24.85 -6.26 -19.05
CA VAL A 550 -24.10 -7.38 -18.47
C VAL A 550 -22.80 -6.88 -17.86
N ALA A 551 -22.08 -5.99 -18.54
CA ALA A 551 -20.87 -5.35 -17.99
C ALA A 551 -21.22 -4.45 -16.79
N GLU A 552 -22.32 -3.68 -16.86
CA GLU A 552 -22.83 -2.89 -15.72
C GLU A 552 -23.39 -3.78 -14.60
N ARG A 553 -23.98 -4.93 -14.90
CA ARG A 553 -24.42 -5.91 -13.88
C ARG A 553 -23.26 -6.65 -13.24
N LEU A 554 -22.21 -6.98 -13.98
CA LEU A 554 -20.99 -7.55 -13.46
C LEU A 554 -20.19 -6.50 -12.67
N ALA A 555 -20.10 -5.26 -13.14
CA ALA A 555 -19.55 -4.14 -12.39
C ALA A 555 -20.39 -3.83 -11.13
N ALA A 556 -21.72 -3.91 -11.20
CA ALA A 556 -22.61 -3.72 -10.07
C ALA A 556 -22.62 -4.90 -9.10
N SER A 557 -22.38 -6.13 -9.56
CA SER A 557 -22.27 -7.31 -8.69
C SER A 557 -20.90 -7.48 -8.04
N HIS A 558 -19.84 -6.88 -8.59
CA HIS A 558 -18.45 -7.07 -8.13
C HIS A 558 -17.68 -5.77 -7.87
N GLY A 559 -18.22 -4.58 -8.07
CA GLY A 559 -17.38 -3.40 -8.12
C GLY A 559 -17.92 -2.05 -7.70
N GLU A 560 -19.19 -1.87 -7.45
CA GLU A 560 -19.65 -0.59 -6.87
C GLU A 560 -19.47 -0.50 -5.35
N GLY A 561 -18.83 -1.50 -4.74
CA GLY A 561 -18.42 -1.47 -3.35
C GLY A 561 -17.11 -0.71 -3.08
N THR A 562 -16.40 -0.23 -4.10
CA THR A 562 -15.10 0.41 -3.91
C THR A 562 -14.90 1.64 -4.78
N ARG A 563 -15.79 2.63 -4.65
CA ARG A 563 -15.23 3.98 -4.63
C ARG A 563 -14.84 4.26 -3.20
N PRO A 564 -13.55 4.28 -2.89
CA PRO A 564 -13.11 4.48 -1.53
C PRO A 564 -13.47 5.89 -1.12
N ILE A 565 -14.14 6.00 -0.02
CA ILE A 565 -14.08 7.16 0.86
C ILE A 565 -12.61 7.28 1.24
N GLY A 566 -11.88 8.21 0.62
CA GLY A 566 -10.45 8.38 0.83
C GLY A 566 -9.71 7.06 0.70
N HIS A 567 -9.29 6.65 -0.48
CA HIS A 567 -8.45 5.49 -0.59
C HIS A 567 -7.15 5.75 0.12
N ASP A 568 -7.01 5.04 1.22
CA ASP A 568 -5.70 4.59 1.62
C ASP A 568 -5.18 3.76 0.45
N GLY A 569 -4.12 4.21 -0.19
CA GLY A 569 -3.41 3.39 -1.14
C GLY A 569 -3.12 2.05 -0.46
N PRO A 570 -2.98 0.95 -1.20
CA PRO A 570 -2.77 -0.34 -0.60
C PRO A 570 -1.61 -0.25 0.39
N CYS A 571 -1.90 -0.47 1.65
CA CYS A 571 -0.89 -0.64 2.70
C CYS A 571 -0.06 -1.88 2.47
#